data_995a16443c5813eb219cb8b14f2327ad
#
_entry.id   995a16443c5813eb219cb8b14f2327ad
#
_cell.length_a   1.000
_cell.length_b   1.000
_cell.length_c   1.000
_cell.angle_alpha   90.00
_cell.angle_beta   90.00
_cell.angle_gamma   90.00
#
_symmetry.space_group_name_H-M   'P 1'
#
loop_
_entity.id
_entity.type
_entity.pdbx_description
1 polymer ?
#
loop_
_entity_poly.entity_id
_entity_poly.type
_entity_poly.pdbx_seq_one_letter_code
_entity_poly.pdbx_strand_id
1 'polypeptide(L)'
;MSAPKFAGLSGPWLMRAVTTSATMGFLLFGYDQGVMSSIIDAKPFNDVFTATRGNSTMQGVVTAIYELGCLAGAVFILIFGDWLGRRKSIMLGATVMVIGVLIQVTSFSGHIPLAQFCIGRVVTGVGNGMNTSTIPTYQAECSRSSNRGLLICIEGSTVAIGTLISYWIDFGASYGPPDLTWRFPIAFQIVFGIFIIVSLAVLPESPRWLFIRERYEEGETVIAALAAKSIDDPDVQLQKTIILDSIRASGQATKNTPLSAVFTGGKTQHFRRMLLGCSSQFFQQIGGCNAVIYYLPVLFKDSLGQDEFMSMILGGVNMVVYSIFACMSWFLIERVGRRKLFLAGTVGQCLSMVLTFACLIPERPEPAKGAAVGLFIYIASFGATWLPLPWLYPAEISPIKTRAKANAISTCTNWLFNFLIVMVTPIMVRNIRWGTYLFFACVNACFFPVIWFLYPETAGRSLEEIDLIFAKGYCESMSYVRAAKELPFLSDEEIEQAAVQYGFVPANTGVSSSHEDRGEKPASSDTSDVERN
;
A
#
# COMPACT_ATOMS: atom_id res chain seq x y z
N MET A 1 24.63 -29.36 -8.28
CA MET A 1 25.07 -28.10 -8.96
C MET A 1 25.09 -26.96 -7.94
N SER A 2 25.94 -25.94 -8.10
CA SER A 2 25.95 -24.77 -7.21
C SER A 2 24.66 -23.94 -7.42
N ALA A 3 24.18 -23.27 -6.37
CA ALA A 3 23.02 -22.40 -6.46
C ALA A 3 23.21 -21.31 -7.55
N PRO A 4 22.21 -21.06 -8.40
CA PRO A 4 22.25 -19.96 -9.37
C PRO A 4 22.42 -18.60 -8.66
N LYS A 5 23.05 -17.65 -9.34
CA LYS A 5 23.30 -16.30 -8.78
C LYS A 5 22.82 -15.22 -9.73
N PHE A 6 22.21 -14.16 -9.18
CA PHE A 6 21.90 -12.93 -9.90
C PHE A 6 22.76 -11.79 -9.34
N ALA A 7 23.49 -11.11 -10.21
CA ALA A 7 24.49 -10.11 -9.81
C ALA A 7 25.51 -10.64 -8.75
N GLY A 8 25.83 -11.94 -8.79
CA GLY A 8 26.68 -12.58 -7.79
C GLY A 8 25.98 -12.92 -6.46
N LEU A 9 24.69 -12.56 -6.28
CA LEU A 9 23.91 -12.76 -5.07
C LEU A 9 23.03 -14.01 -5.16
N SER A 10 22.79 -14.66 -4.02
CA SER A 10 21.85 -15.78 -3.86
C SER A 10 21.31 -15.81 -2.42
N GLY A 11 20.17 -16.49 -2.21
CA GLY A 11 19.54 -16.66 -0.92
C GLY A 11 19.17 -15.37 -0.20
N PRO A 12 19.50 -15.26 1.10
CA PRO A 12 19.13 -14.08 1.89
C PRO A 12 19.65 -12.75 1.35
N TRP A 13 20.82 -12.75 0.70
CA TRP A 13 21.38 -11.53 0.10
C TRP A 13 20.62 -11.09 -1.15
N LEU A 14 20.20 -12.03 -1.99
CA LEU A 14 19.36 -11.74 -3.15
C LEU A 14 17.99 -11.24 -2.69
N MET A 15 17.39 -11.85 -1.66
CA MET A 15 16.13 -11.40 -1.08
C MET A 15 16.25 -9.99 -0.50
N ARG A 16 17.34 -9.68 0.21
CA ARG A 16 17.59 -8.31 0.71
C ARG A 16 17.71 -7.29 -0.42
N ALA A 17 18.40 -7.63 -1.51
CA ALA A 17 18.52 -6.76 -2.67
C ALA A 17 17.16 -6.49 -3.32
N VAL A 18 16.30 -7.51 -3.49
CA VAL A 18 14.92 -7.38 -3.98
C VAL A 18 14.12 -6.47 -3.06
N THR A 19 14.14 -6.73 -1.75
CA THR A 19 13.42 -5.93 -0.75
C THR A 19 13.92 -4.48 -0.73
N THR A 20 15.23 -4.23 -0.78
CA THR A 20 15.79 -2.87 -0.83
C THR A 20 15.34 -2.12 -2.08
N SER A 21 15.31 -2.78 -3.24
CA SER A 21 14.83 -2.14 -4.48
C SER A 21 13.33 -1.82 -4.41
N ALA A 22 12.54 -2.69 -3.82
CA ALA A 22 11.11 -2.49 -3.59
C ALA A 22 10.85 -1.35 -2.60
N THR A 23 11.52 -1.36 -1.44
CA THR A 23 11.37 -0.31 -0.43
C THR A 23 11.85 1.05 -0.92
N MET A 24 12.86 1.09 -1.81
CA MET A 24 13.30 2.35 -2.44
C MET A 24 12.20 2.98 -3.30
N GLY A 25 11.36 2.18 -3.95
CA GLY A 25 10.20 2.69 -4.69
C GLY A 25 9.14 3.32 -3.79
N PHE A 26 8.88 2.73 -2.63
CA PHE A 26 7.98 3.33 -1.64
C PHE A 26 8.58 4.55 -0.92
N LEU A 27 9.89 4.56 -0.72
CA LEU A 27 10.60 5.72 -0.20
C LEU A 27 10.49 6.90 -1.16
N LEU A 28 10.63 6.64 -2.47
CA LEU A 28 10.45 7.63 -3.53
C LEU A 28 9.02 8.17 -3.56
N PHE A 29 8.01 7.29 -3.41
CA PHE A 29 6.61 7.71 -3.31
C PHE A 29 6.39 8.64 -2.10
N GLY A 30 6.91 8.28 -0.92
CA GLY A 30 6.83 9.15 0.25
C GLY A 30 7.57 10.46 0.09
N TYR A 31 8.73 10.45 -0.55
CA TYR A 31 9.48 11.65 -0.86
C TYR A 31 8.67 12.63 -1.73
N ASP A 32 8.01 12.13 -2.76
CA ASP A 32 7.22 12.94 -3.67
C ASP A 32 5.95 13.53 -3.00
N GLN A 33 5.38 12.82 -2.02
CA GLN A 33 4.31 13.37 -1.19
C GLN A 33 4.76 14.56 -0.34
N GLY A 34 5.99 14.55 0.16
CA GLY A 34 6.51 15.61 1.03
C GLY A 34 7.11 16.79 0.28
N VAL A 35 7.70 16.57 -0.90
CA VAL A 35 8.53 17.58 -1.59
C VAL A 35 7.81 18.87 -1.94
N MET A 36 6.50 18.84 -2.19
CA MET A 36 5.74 20.05 -2.49
C MET A 36 5.28 20.83 -1.25
N SER A 37 5.44 20.25 -0.05
CA SER A 37 4.90 20.81 1.19
C SER A 37 5.44 22.21 1.54
N SER A 38 6.73 22.41 1.34
CA SER A 38 7.41 23.69 1.58
C SER A 38 7.56 24.52 0.30
N ILE A 39 7.75 23.84 -0.84
CA ILE A 39 8.03 24.48 -2.12
C ILE A 39 6.85 25.33 -2.61
N ILE A 40 5.62 24.86 -2.42
CA ILE A 40 4.42 25.50 -3.00
C ILE A 40 4.18 26.94 -2.48
N ASP A 41 4.63 27.22 -1.25
CA ASP A 41 4.51 28.56 -0.65
C ASP A 41 5.83 29.36 -0.73
N ALA A 42 6.94 28.74 -1.17
CA ALA A 42 8.25 29.36 -1.26
C ALA A 42 8.26 30.51 -2.26
N LYS A 43 8.83 31.66 -1.85
CA LYS A 43 8.92 32.84 -2.70
C LYS A 43 9.64 32.59 -4.03
N PRO A 44 10.80 31.90 -4.09
CA PRO A 44 11.47 31.61 -5.35
C PRO A 44 10.63 30.80 -6.34
N PHE A 45 9.82 29.88 -5.86
CA PHE A 45 8.87 29.11 -6.68
C PHE A 45 7.78 30.00 -7.24
N ASN A 46 7.16 30.83 -6.38
CA ASN A 46 6.09 31.75 -6.77
C ASN A 46 6.57 32.91 -7.64
N ASP A 47 7.85 33.22 -7.67
CA ASP A 47 8.44 34.22 -8.58
C ASP A 47 8.56 33.67 -10.02
N VAL A 48 8.81 32.37 -10.19
CA VAL A 48 8.80 31.69 -11.49
C VAL A 48 7.36 31.40 -11.94
N PHE A 49 6.51 30.91 -11.04
CA PHE A 49 5.13 30.52 -11.30
C PHE A 49 4.14 31.55 -10.73
N THR A 50 4.10 32.73 -11.32
CA THR A 50 3.33 33.85 -10.79
C THR A 50 1.84 33.60 -10.57
N ALA A 51 1.25 32.65 -11.29
CA ALA A 51 -0.16 32.26 -11.14
C ALA A 51 -0.45 31.53 -9.82
N THR A 52 0.55 31.00 -9.13
CA THR A 52 0.41 30.33 -7.81
C THR A 52 0.53 31.33 -6.65
N ARG A 53 1.09 32.52 -6.90
CA ARG A 53 1.30 33.54 -5.87
C ARG A 53 -0.02 34.00 -5.25
N GLY A 54 -0.24 33.64 -3.98
CA GLY A 54 -1.44 33.99 -3.25
C GLY A 54 -2.75 33.39 -3.78
N ASN A 55 -2.65 32.43 -4.70
CA ASN A 55 -3.80 31.73 -5.29
C ASN A 55 -3.87 30.27 -4.80
N SER A 56 -4.63 30.06 -3.73
CA SER A 56 -4.80 28.74 -3.11
C SER A 56 -5.39 27.69 -4.06
N THR A 57 -6.22 28.09 -5.01
CA THR A 57 -6.76 27.17 -6.04
C THR A 57 -5.66 26.66 -6.94
N MET A 58 -4.80 27.54 -7.45
CA MET A 58 -3.69 27.13 -8.32
C MET A 58 -2.63 26.33 -7.56
N GLN A 59 -2.37 26.69 -6.30
CA GLN A 59 -1.50 25.90 -5.43
C GLN A 59 -2.05 24.48 -5.23
N GLY A 60 -3.35 24.36 -4.97
CA GLY A 60 -4.01 23.05 -4.89
C GLY A 60 -3.93 22.24 -6.17
N VAL A 61 -4.20 22.87 -7.34
CA VAL A 61 -4.12 22.21 -8.66
C VAL A 61 -2.71 21.70 -8.94
N VAL A 62 -1.69 22.55 -8.77
CA VAL A 62 -0.28 22.20 -9.04
C VAL A 62 0.18 21.04 -8.16
N THR A 63 -0.24 21.00 -6.91
CA THR A 63 0.11 19.92 -5.99
C THR A 63 -0.67 18.64 -6.33
N ALA A 64 -1.99 18.74 -6.52
CA ALA A 64 -2.87 17.59 -6.68
C ALA A 64 -2.80 16.91 -8.05
N ILE A 65 -2.45 17.62 -9.13
CA ILE A 65 -2.47 17.05 -10.49
C ILE A 65 -1.57 15.81 -10.65
N TYR A 66 -0.56 15.69 -9.81
CA TYR A 66 0.28 14.51 -9.69
C TYR A 66 -0.54 13.24 -9.37
N GLU A 67 -1.55 13.34 -8.51
CA GLU A 67 -2.39 12.21 -8.10
C GLU A 67 -3.23 11.66 -9.26
N LEU A 68 -3.64 12.52 -10.20
CA LEU A 68 -4.29 12.06 -11.43
C LEU A 68 -3.31 11.30 -12.32
N GLY A 69 -2.03 11.71 -12.33
CA GLY A 69 -0.97 10.94 -12.98
C GLY A 69 -0.84 9.56 -12.33
N CYS A 70 -0.82 9.47 -11.00
CA CYS A 70 -0.75 8.19 -10.27
C CYS A 70 -1.95 7.29 -10.59
N LEU A 71 -3.16 7.84 -10.65
CA LEU A 71 -4.34 7.11 -11.09
C LEU A 71 -4.16 6.53 -12.49
N ALA A 72 -3.71 7.35 -13.45
CA ALA A 72 -3.47 6.89 -14.82
C ALA A 72 -2.40 5.80 -14.90
N GLY A 73 -1.32 5.93 -14.13
CA GLY A 73 -0.26 4.92 -14.03
C GLY A 73 -0.75 3.59 -13.44
N ALA A 74 -1.58 3.65 -12.39
CA ALA A 74 -2.19 2.47 -11.79
C ALA A 74 -3.13 1.76 -12.76
N VAL A 75 -3.96 2.51 -13.49
CA VAL A 75 -4.84 1.95 -14.55
C VAL A 75 -4.01 1.34 -15.70
N PHE A 76 -2.91 1.97 -16.09
CA PHE A 76 -2.02 1.41 -17.10
C PHE A 76 -1.47 0.04 -16.67
N ILE A 77 -1.00 -0.10 -15.45
CA ILE A 77 -0.50 -1.38 -14.92
C ILE A 77 -1.61 -2.42 -14.78
N LEU A 78 -2.82 -2.02 -14.43
CA LEU A 78 -3.97 -2.92 -14.38
C LEU A 78 -4.24 -3.59 -15.75
N ILE A 79 -4.03 -2.86 -16.84
CA ILE A 79 -4.28 -3.33 -18.21
C ILE A 79 -3.06 -4.06 -18.78
N PHE A 80 -1.87 -3.49 -18.63
CA PHE A 80 -0.66 -3.93 -19.32
C PHE A 80 0.37 -4.63 -18.42
N GLY A 81 0.22 -4.59 -17.08
CA GLY A 81 1.20 -5.10 -16.13
C GLY A 81 1.50 -6.60 -16.29
N ASP A 82 0.49 -7.40 -16.59
CA ASP A 82 0.70 -8.84 -16.84
C ASP A 82 1.46 -9.10 -18.14
N TRP A 83 1.33 -8.23 -19.13
CA TRP A 83 2.06 -8.33 -20.39
C TRP A 83 3.53 -7.92 -20.24
N LEU A 84 3.80 -6.83 -19.54
CA LEU A 84 5.15 -6.28 -19.35
C LEU A 84 6.00 -7.11 -18.39
N GLY A 85 5.41 -7.68 -17.34
CA GLY A 85 6.11 -8.28 -16.20
C GLY A 85 6.39 -7.27 -15.09
N ARG A 86 6.78 -7.78 -13.92
CA ARG A 86 6.91 -6.93 -12.73
C ARG A 86 8.16 -6.06 -12.80
N ARG A 87 9.30 -6.66 -13.07
CA ARG A 87 10.60 -5.98 -13.21
C ARG A 87 10.58 -4.87 -14.25
N LYS A 88 10.09 -5.17 -15.45
CA LYS A 88 10.04 -4.20 -16.57
C LYS A 88 9.04 -3.07 -16.27
N SER A 89 7.91 -3.38 -15.66
CA SER A 89 6.92 -2.37 -15.28
C SER A 89 7.48 -1.36 -14.28
N ILE A 90 8.23 -1.82 -13.28
CA ILE A 90 8.85 -0.92 -12.28
C ILE A 90 9.96 -0.09 -12.92
N MET A 91 10.81 -0.70 -13.76
CA MET A 91 11.85 0.05 -14.50
C MET A 91 11.26 1.11 -15.42
N LEU A 92 10.20 0.78 -16.14
CA LEU A 92 9.47 1.73 -17.00
C LEU A 92 8.87 2.87 -16.16
N GLY A 93 8.20 2.54 -15.04
CA GLY A 93 7.65 3.53 -14.12
C GLY A 93 8.71 4.48 -13.58
N ALA A 94 9.86 3.95 -13.12
CA ALA A 94 10.98 4.77 -12.66
C ALA A 94 11.56 5.65 -13.77
N THR A 95 11.64 5.15 -15.01
CA THR A 95 12.12 5.93 -16.16
C THR A 95 11.16 7.07 -16.51
N VAL A 96 9.85 6.79 -16.59
CA VAL A 96 8.81 7.80 -16.82
C VAL A 96 8.84 8.88 -15.74
N MET A 97 9.02 8.47 -14.48
CA MET A 97 9.14 9.39 -13.37
C MET A 97 10.36 10.30 -13.51
N VAL A 98 11.55 9.76 -13.81
CA VAL A 98 12.76 10.56 -14.03
C VAL A 98 12.55 11.58 -15.16
N ILE A 99 11.90 11.18 -16.27
CA ILE A 99 11.55 12.10 -17.36
C ILE A 99 10.63 13.22 -16.85
N GLY A 100 9.60 12.87 -16.06
CA GLY A 100 8.68 13.85 -15.47
C GLY A 100 9.40 14.86 -14.56
N VAL A 101 10.33 14.38 -13.73
CA VAL A 101 11.16 15.25 -12.87
C VAL A 101 12.05 16.18 -13.71
N LEU A 102 12.68 15.70 -14.78
CA LEU A 102 13.47 16.52 -15.69
C LEU A 102 12.61 17.64 -16.35
N ILE A 103 11.38 17.31 -16.76
CA ILE A 103 10.43 18.31 -17.29
C ILE A 103 10.13 19.38 -16.23
N GLN A 104 9.93 19.00 -14.97
CA GLN A 104 9.65 19.95 -13.87
C GLN A 104 10.83 20.90 -13.63
N VAL A 105 12.05 20.36 -13.44
CA VAL A 105 13.21 21.18 -13.05
C VAL A 105 13.73 22.06 -14.17
N THR A 106 13.44 21.74 -15.42
CA THR A 106 13.78 22.55 -16.60
C THR A 106 12.75 23.64 -16.94
N SER A 107 11.74 23.85 -16.08
CA SER A 107 10.78 24.94 -16.25
C SER A 107 11.42 26.29 -15.92
N PHE A 108 11.57 27.16 -16.93
CA PHE A 108 12.12 28.50 -16.78
C PHE A 108 11.08 29.58 -17.09
N SER A 109 11.22 30.75 -16.47
CA SER A 109 10.39 31.92 -16.77
C SER A 109 10.55 32.32 -18.24
N GLY A 110 9.44 32.48 -18.98
CA GLY A 110 9.45 32.96 -20.36
C GLY A 110 8.50 32.28 -21.34
N HIS A 111 8.26 30.98 -21.21
CA HIS A 111 7.30 30.25 -22.06
C HIS A 111 6.47 29.28 -21.23
N ILE A 112 5.23 29.65 -20.92
CA ILE A 112 4.22 28.82 -20.23
C ILE A 112 4.81 27.88 -19.15
N PRO A 113 5.63 28.40 -18.19
CA PRO A 113 6.39 27.56 -17.25
C PRO A 113 5.48 26.71 -16.38
N LEU A 114 4.31 27.22 -16.00
CA LEU A 114 3.34 26.50 -15.19
C LEU A 114 2.77 25.28 -15.90
N ALA A 115 2.45 25.38 -17.19
CA ALA A 115 1.94 24.25 -17.96
C ALA A 115 3.01 23.16 -18.09
N GLN A 116 4.28 23.55 -18.34
CA GLN A 116 5.39 22.61 -18.39
C GLN A 116 5.56 21.90 -17.04
N PHE A 117 5.53 22.63 -15.94
CA PHE A 117 5.62 22.07 -14.59
C PHE A 117 4.48 21.09 -14.31
N CYS A 118 3.23 21.47 -14.61
CA CYS A 118 2.05 20.60 -14.45
C CYS A 118 2.15 19.33 -15.30
N ILE A 119 2.59 19.42 -16.55
CA ILE A 119 2.85 18.24 -17.39
C ILE A 119 3.90 17.35 -16.74
N GLY A 120 4.99 17.92 -16.25
CA GLY A 120 6.01 17.17 -15.50
C GLY A 120 5.43 16.47 -14.27
N ARG A 121 4.57 17.14 -13.50
CA ARG A 121 3.85 16.53 -12.36
C ARG A 121 2.99 15.34 -12.75
N VAL A 122 2.20 15.46 -13.84
CA VAL A 122 1.40 14.34 -14.34
C VAL A 122 2.28 13.18 -14.79
N VAL A 123 3.35 13.44 -15.55
CA VAL A 123 4.28 12.39 -16.02
C VAL A 123 4.97 11.70 -14.84
N THR A 124 5.45 12.46 -13.85
CA THR A 124 6.03 11.91 -12.61
C THR A 124 5.00 11.03 -11.90
N GLY A 125 3.75 11.49 -11.79
CA GLY A 125 2.65 10.73 -11.20
C GLY A 125 2.39 9.42 -11.94
N VAL A 126 2.34 9.42 -13.28
CA VAL A 126 2.16 8.18 -14.07
C VAL A 126 3.24 7.16 -13.71
N GLY A 127 4.51 7.57 -13.68
CA GLY A 127 5.62 6.69 -13.30
C GLY A 127 5.46 6.13 -11.90
N ASN A 128 5.09 6.98 -10.95
CA ASN A 128 4.92 6.57 -9.55
C ASN A 128 3.69 5.67 -9.34
N GLY A 129 2.56 5.95 -10.02
CA GLY A 129 1.38 5.08 -10.01
C GLY A 129 1.67 3.68 -10.57
N MET A 130 2.52 3.57 -11.60
CA MET A 130 3.01 2.29 -12.11
C MET A 130 3.81 1.54 -11.05
N ASN A 131 4.72 2.22 -10.35
CA ASN A 131 5.59 1.64 -9.34
C ASN A 131 4.79 1.18 -8.11
N THR A 132 3.96 2.02 -7.53
CA THR A 132 3.16 1.71 -6.34
C THR A 132 2.17 0.57 -6.56
N SER A 133 1.70 0.37 -7.80
CA SER A 133 0.81 -0.75 -8.16
C SER A 133 1.57 -2.07 -8.40
N THR A 134 2.85 -2.00 -8.81
CA THR A 134 3.62 -3.20 -9.21
C THR A 134 4.53 -3.72 -8.11
N ILE A 135 5.15 -2.83 -7.34
CA ILE A 135 6.16 -3.18 -6.32
C ILE A 135 5.64 -4.16 -5.27
N PRO A 136 4.44 -3.97 -4.65
CA PRO A 136 3.94 -4.90 -3.65
C PRO A 136 3.75 -6.30 -4.21
N THR A 137 3.28 -6.39 -5.46
CA THR A 137 3.10 -7.67 -6.15
C THR A 137 4.45 -8.35 -6.42
N TYR A 138 5.44 -7.60 -6.93
CA TYR A 138 6.78 -8.12 -7.17
C TYR A 138 7.42 -8.64 -5.87
N GLN A 139 7.35 -7.87 -4.80
CA GLN A 139 7.90 -8.24 -3.50
C GLN A 139 7.19 -9.46 -2.90
N ALA A 140 5.85 -9.52 -2.99
CA ALA A 140 5.07 -10.66 -2.51
C ALA A 140 5.34 -11.94 -3.30
N GLU A 141 5.57 -11.85 -4.62
CA GLU A 141 5.86 -12.98 -5.50
C GLU A 141 7.30 -13.50 -5.33
N CYS A 142 8.25 -12.67 -4.93
CA CYS A 142 9.64 -13.06 -4.63
C CYS A 142 9.85 -13.52 -3.18
N SER A 143 8.92 -13.20 -2.24
CA SER A 143 9.06 -13.52 -0.83
C SER A 143 8.25 -14.74 -0.40
N ARG A 144 8.61 -15.31 0.77
CA ARG A 144 7.84 -16.41 1.39
C ARG A 144 6.50 -15.88 1.91
N SER A 145 5.46 -16.71 1.84
CA SER A 145 4.08 -16.37 2.25
C SER A 145 3.96 -15.88 3.71
N SER A 146 4.79 -16.41 4.61
CA SER A 146 4.79 -16.05 6.04
C SER A 146 5.16 -14.59 6.33
N ASN A 147 5.84 -13.89 5.42
CA ASN A 147 6.39 -12.56 5.67
C ASN A 147 5.60 -11.43 4.98
N ARG A 148 4.53 -11.74 4.26
CA ARG A 148 3.81 -10.74 3.44
C ARG A 148 3.23 -9.57 4.24
N GLY A 149 2.63 -9.83 5.40
CA GLY A 149 2.08 -8.78 6.26
C GLY A 149 3.15 -7.81 6.75
N LEU A 150 4.29 -8.34 7.21
CA LEU A 150 5.43 -7.54 7.64
C LEU A 150 5.97 -6.68 6.49
N LEU A 151 6.05 -7.21 5.28
CA LEU A 151 6.55 -6.48 4.11
C LEU A 151 5.67 -5.27 3.77
N ILE A 152 4.34 -5.42 3.82
CA ILE A 152 3.40 -4.31 3.58
C ILE A 152 3.58 -3.21 4.66
N CYS A 153 3.80 -3.60 5.91
CA CYS A 153 4.08 -2.63 6.97
C CYS A 153 5.42 -1.91 6.77
N ILE A 154 6.45 -2.62 6.29
CA ILE A 154 7.76 -2.03 5.94
C ILE A 154 7.58 -1.02 4.80
N GLU A 155 6.84 -1.38 3.75
CA GLU A 155 6.52 -0.47 2.64
C GLU A 155 5.84 0.81 3.15
N GLY A 156 4.80 0.69 3.99
CA GLY A 156 4.13 1.84 4.60
C GLY A 156 5.08 2.73 5.40
N SER A 157 5.93 2.13 6.25
CA SER A 157 6.92 2.90 7.03
C SER A 157 7.96 3.58 6.17
N THR A 158 8.33 2.96 5.05
CA THR A 158 9.29 3.54 4.09
C THR A 158 8.69 4.77 3.41
N VAL A 159 7.38 4.82 3.18
CA VAL A 159 6.67 6.05 2.73
C VAL A 159 6.88 7.17 3.75
N ALA A 160 6.64 6.92 5.03
CA ALA A 160 6.83 7.93 6.07
C ALA A 160 8.28 8.44 6.16
N ILE A 161 9.26 7.54 6.03
CA ILE A 161 10.68 7.90 6.00
C ILE A 161 11.01 8.72 4.74
N GLY A 162 10.44 8.39 3.60
CA GLY A 162 10.60 9.17 2.37
C GLY A 162 10.09 10.60 2.53
N THR A 163 8.91 10.77 3.12
CA THR A 163 8.34 12.08 3.45
C THR A 163 9.22 12.85 4.43
N LEU A 164 9.75 12.18 5.45
CA LEU A 164 10.71 12.78 6.39
C LEU A 164 11.95 13.32 5.67
N ILE A 165 12.53 12.53 4.78
CA ILE A 165 13.72 12.93 4.01
C ILE A 165 13.41 14.16 3.14
N SER A 166 12.26 14.20 2.48
CA SER A 166 11.89 15.35 1.64
C SER A 166 11.77 16.65 2.44
N TYR A 167 11.13 16.62 3.60
CA TYR A 167 11.00 17.78 4.47
C TYR A 167 12.34 18.37 4.91
N TRP A 168 13.30 17.51 5.28
CA TRP A 168 14.63 17.96 5.69
C TRP A 168 15.49 18.41 4.51
N ILE A 169 15.30 17.84 3.33
CA ILE A 169 15.96 18.30 2.09
C ILE A 169 15.40 19.67 1.69
N ASP A 170 14.08 19.88 1.74
CA ASP A 170 13.44 21.17 1.50
C ASP A 170 13.98 22.24 2.46
N PHE A 171 14.04 21.89 3.76
CA PHE A 171 14.61 22.78 4.77
C PHE A 171 16.06 23.12 4.48
N GLY A 172 16.91 22.14 4.15
CA GLY A 172 18.30 22.39 3.77
C GLY A 172 18.43 23.24 2.50
N ALA A 173 17.60 22.99 1.49
CA ALA A 173 17.59 23.72 0.24
C ALA A 173 17.13 25.18 0.40
N SER A 174 16.33 25.50 1.43
CA SER A 174 15.87 26.87 1.70
C SER A 174 16.99 27.87 2.00
N TYR A 175 18.17 27.38 2.43
CA TYR A 175 19.37 28.20 2.61
C TYR A 175 20.18 28.41 1.34
N GLY A 176 19.83 27.75 0.25
CA GLY A 176 20.53 27.83 -1.02
C GLY A 176 20.12 29.04 -1.86
N PRO A 177 20.76 29.20 -3.04
CA PRO A 177 20.30 30.18 -4.03
C PRO A 177 18.84 29.97 -4.43
N PRO A 178 18.10 31.05 -4.80
CA PRO A 178 16.67 30.98 -5.11
C PRO A 178 16.28 29.89 -6.10
N ASP A 179 17.07 29.66 -7.13
CA ASP A 179 16.82 28.61 -8.13
C ASP A 179 16.98 27.19 -7.55
N LEU A 180 17.88 26.99 -6.60
CA LEU A 180 18.10 25.69 -5.99
C LEU A 180 17.06 25.35 -4.93
N THR A 181 16.42 26.35 -4.32
CA THR A 181 15.43 26.15 -3.23
C THR A 181 14.33 25.18 -3.61
N TRP A 182 13.86 25.19 -4.85
CA TRP A 182 12.79 24.30 -5.30
C TRP A 182 13.26 23.26 -6.34
N ARG A 183 14.27 23.60 -7.17
CA ARG A 183 14.76 22.69 -8.21
C ARG A 183 15.54 21.51 -7.62
N PHE A 184 16.38 21.76 -6.62
CA PHE A 184 17.20 20.72 -6.02
C PHE A 184 16.38 19.63 -5.33
N PRO A 185 15.40 19.94 -4.45
CA PRO A 185 14.56 18.91 -3.86
C PRO A 185 13.79 18.09 -4.91
N ILE A 186 13.24 18.74 -5.93
CA ILE A 186 12.56 18.03 -7.01
C ILE A 186 13.53 17.15 -7.80
N ALA A 187 14.72 17.65 -8.15
CA ALA A 187 15.73 16.89 -8.88
C ALA A 187 16.27 15.70 -8.08
N PHE A 188 16.31 15.79 -6.76
CA PHE A 188 16.84 14.73 -5.90
C PHE A 188 16.09 13.40 -6.05
N GLN A 189 14.83 13.43 -6.47
CA GLN A 189 14.04 12.24 -6.80
C GLN A 189 14.71 11.36 -7.87
N ILE A 190 15.49 11.95 -8.77
CA ILE A 190 16.22 11.24 -9.81
C ILE A 190 17.19 10.21 -9.23
N VAL A 191 17.78 10.50 -8.07
CA VAL A 191 18.71 9.59 -7.38
C VAL A 191 18.03 8.27 -7.05
N PHE A 192 16.81 8.34 -6.50
CA PHE A 192 16.02 7.14 -6.19
C PHE A 192 15.59 6.42 -7.47
N GLY A 193 15.14 7.16 -8.48
CA GLY A 193 14.74 6.60 -9.78
C GLY A 193 15.88 5.85 -10.47
N ILE A 194 17.07 6.41 -10.50
CA ILE A 194 18.28 5.77 -11.06
C ILE A 194 18.63 4.52 -10.24
N PHE A 195 18.59 4.60 -8.91
CA PHE A 195 18.85 3.43 -8.06
C PHE A 195 17.91 2.27 -8.39
N ILE A 196 16.60 2.54 -8.54
CA ILE A 196 15.59 1.54 -8.89
C ILE A 196 15.91 0.92 -10.26
N ILE A 197 16.19 1.75 -11.27
CA ILE A 197 16.49 1.27 -12.63
C ILE A 197 17.73 0.38 -12.64
N VAL A 198 18.82 0.83 -12.02
CA VAL A 198 20.10 0.10 -12.00
C VAL A 198 19.97 -1.20 -11.19
N SER A 199 19.35 -1.17 -10.02
CA SER A 199 19.17 -2.36 -9.20
C SER A 199 18.30 -3.41 -9.90
N LEU A 200 17.17 -3.01 -10.47
CA LEU A 200 16.29 -3.94 -11.19
C LEU A 200 16.87 -4.42 -12.53
N ALA A 201 17.81 -3.71 -13.13
CA ALA A 201 18.49 -4.18 -14.34
C ALA A 201 19.24 -5.50 -14.11
N VAL A 202 19.69 -5.76 -12.88
CA VAL A 202 20.46 -6.96 -12.52
C VAL A 202 19.69 -7.98 -11.66
N LEU A 203 18.55 -7.60 -11.09
CA LEU A 203 17.71 -8.48 -10.29
C LEU A 203 16.79 -9.36 -11.14
N PRO A 204 16.35 -10.53 -10.64
CA PRO A 204 15.50 -11.44 -11.39
C PRO A 204 14.06 -10.90 -11.57
N GLU A 205 13.35 -11.45 -12.55
CA GLU A 205 11.90 -11.28 -12.69
C GLU A 205 11.17 -12.14 -11.64
N SER A 206 9.88 -11.88 -11.42
CA SER A 206 9.04 -12.70 -10.54
C SER A 206 8.96 -14.14 -11.03
N PRO A 207 9.21 -15.15 -10.16
CA PRO A 207 9.08 -16.55 -10.54
C PRO A 207 7.64 -16.91 -10.93
N ARG A 208 6.63 -16.35 -10.25
CA ARG A 208 5.22 -16.56 -10.58
C ARG A 208 4.86 -16.06 -11.98
N TRP A 209 5.34 -14.88 -12.35
CA TRP A 209 5.13 -14.32 -13.69
C TRP A 209 5.80 -15.15 -14.76
N LEU A 210 7.02 -15.65 -14.50
CA LEU A 210 7.74 -16.53 -15.43
C LEU A 210 6.95 -17.81 -15.71
N PHE A 211 6.37 -18.44 -14.70
CA PHE A 211 5.53 -19.61 -14.86
C PHE A 211 4.22 -19.31 -15.61
N ILE A 212 3.58 -18.17 -15.38
CA ILE A 212 2.41 -17.75 -16.16
C ILE A 212 2.74 -17.58 -17.65
N ARG A 213 3.99 -17.21 -17.95
CA ARG A 213 4.52 -17.05 -19.31
C ARG A 213 5.14 -18.32 -19.89
N GLU A 214 4.98 -19.45 -19.23
CA GLU A 214 5.51 -20.76 -19.63
C GLU A 214 7.06 -20.82 -19.72
N ARG A 215 7.75 -19.87 -19.05
CA ARG A 215 9.23 -19.81 -18.95
C ARG A 215 9.69 -20.57 -17.71
N TYR A 216 9.47 -21.90 -17.72
CA TYR A 216 9.63 -22.76 -16.55
C TYR A 216 11.08 -22.82 -16.06
N GLU A 217 12.05 -22.99 -16.93
CA GLU A 217 13.48 -23.09 -16.58
C GLU A 217 13.99 -21.83 -15.87
N GLU A 218 13.59 -20.66 -16.34
CA GLU A 218 13.96 -19.40 -15.72
C GLU A 218 13.28 -19.23 -14.35
N GLY A 219 12.00 -19.62 -14.24
CA GLY A 219 11.26 -19.59 -12.98
C GLY A 219 11.91 -20.47 -11.90
N GLU A 220 12.32 -21.69 -12.26
CA GLU A 220 13.06 -22.61 -11.39
C GLU A 220 14.41 -22.02 -10.97
N THR A 221 15.13 -21.43 -11.91
CA THR A 221 16.41 -20.77 -11.64
C THR A 221 16.25 -19.64 -10.62
N VAL A 222 15.18 -18.84 -10.72
CA VAL A 222 14.90 -17.76 -9.77
C VAL A 222 14.56 -18.32 -8.39
N ILE A 223 13.70 -19.35 -8.29
CA ILE A 223 13.38 -19.99 -7.00
C ILE A 223 14.65 -20.57 -6.36
N ALA A 224 15.46 -21.29 -7.12
CA ALA A 224 16.71 -21.87 -6.65
C ALA A 224 17.69 -20.80 -6.15
N ALA A 225 17.80 -19.67 -6.87
CA ALA A 225 18.62 -18.54 -6.46
C ALA A 225 18.12 -17.88 -5.17
N LEU A 226 16.80 -17.68 -5.03
CA LEU A 226 16.17 -17.10 -3.83
C LEU A 226 16.30 -18.02 -2.61
N ALA A 227 16.27 -19.35 -2.82
CA ALA A 227 16.46 -20.35 -1.78
C ALA A 227 17.93 -20.62 -1.44
N ALA A 228 18.89 -20.19 -2.28
CA ALA A 228 20.32 -20.56 -2.25
C ALA A 228 20.53 -22.07 -2.34
N LYS A 229 19.74 -22.77 -3.16
CA LYS A 229 19.76 -24.21 -3.35
C LYS A 229 19.98 -24.59 -4.82
N SER A 230 20.26 -25.86 -5.10
CA SER A 230 20.32 -26.35 -6.49
C SER A 230 18.89 -26.42 -7.07
N ILE A 231 18.77 -26.40 -8.40
CA ILE A 231 17.46 -26.50 -9.07
C ILE A 231 16.79 -27.85 -8.77
N ASP A 232 17.56 -28.91 -8.58
CA ASP A 232 17.07 -30.27 -8.31
C ASP A 232 16.72 -30.51 -6.83
N ASP A 233 16.90 -29.48 -5.95
CA ASP A 233 16.58 -29.60 -4.52
C ASP A 233 15.07 -29.82 -4.32
N PRO A 234 14.66 -30.78 -3.46
CA PRO A 234 13.24 -31.07 -3.20
C PRO A 234 12.42 -29.86 -2.79
N ASP A 235 12.98 -28.93 -2.00
CA ASP A 235 12.27 -27.72 -1.58
C ASP A 235 12.00 -26.77 -2.76
N VAL A 236 12.91 -26.69 -3.73
CA VAL A 236 12.75 -25.88 -4.95
C VAL A 236 11.63 -26.46 -5.81
N GLN A 237 11.62 -27.79 -6.00
CA GLN A 237 10.59 -28.49 -6.76
C GLN A 237 9.22 -28.42 -6.06
N LEU A 238 9.19 -28.49 -4.72
CA LEU A 238 7.98 -28.31 -3.95
C LEU A 238 7.41 -26.89 -4.13
N GLN A 239 8.25 -25.84 -4.01
CA GLN A 239 7.82 -24.46 -4.24
C GLN A 239 7.30 -24.23 -5.66
N LYS A 240 7.97 -24.81 -6.67
CA LYS A 240 7.48 -24.80 -8.06
C LYS A 240 6.07 -25.39 -8.15
N THR A 241 5.85 -26.57 -7.57
CA THR A 241 4.55 -27.25 -7.59
C THR A 241 3.48 -26.38 -6.93
N ILE A 242 3.74 -25.84 -5.74
CA ILE A 242 2.81 -24.93 -5.03
C ILE A 242 2.45 -23.72 -5.90
N ILE A 243 3.44 -23.10 -6.55
CA ILE A 243 3.18 -21.94 -7.42
C ILE A 243 2.35 -22.34 -8.64
N LEU A 244 2.66 -23.45 -9.29
CA LEU A 244 1.93 -23.95 -10.46
C LEU A 244 0.47 -24.32 -10.10
N ASP A 245 0.24 -24.97 -8.98
CA ASP A 245 -1.09 -25.33 -8.51
C ASP A 245 -1.89 -24.07 -8.14
N SER A 246 -1.24 -23.09 -7.49
CA SER A 246 -1.85 -21.78 -7.25
C SER A 246 -2.22 -21.03 -8.55
N ILE A 247 -1.38 -21.13 -9.60
CA ILE A 247 -1.67 -20.54 -10.91
C ILE A 247 -2.83 -21.26 -11.59
N ARG A 248 -2.87 -22.59 -11.54
CA ARG A 248 -3.97 -23.38 -12.10
C ARG A 248 -5.29 -23.06 -11.41
N ALA A 249 -5.31 -23.07 -10.08
CA ALA A 249 -6.48 -22.71 -9.29
C ALA A 249 -6.94 -21.27 -9.57
N SER A 250 -6.02 -20.31 -9.58
CA SER A 250 -6.32 -18.90 -9.90
C SER A 250 -6.71 -18.70 -11.37
N GLY A 251 -6.02 -19.39 -12.30
CA GLY A 251 -6.28 -19.29 -13.74
C GLY A 251 -7.65 -19.82 -14.14
N GLN A 252 -8.10 -20.92 -13.55
CA GLN A 252 -9.46 -21.42 -13.73
C GLN A 252 -10.50 -20.46 -13.13
N ALA A 253 -10.19 -19.84 -11.99
CA ALA A 253 -11.08 -18.89 -11.33
C ALA A 253 -11.14 -17.52 -12.04
N THR A 254 -10.03 -17.04 -12.63
CA THR A 254 -9.91 -15.66 -13.14
C THR A 254 -10.17 -15.52 -14.63
N LYS A 255 -9.79 -16.52 -15.47
CA LYS A 255 -10.00 -16.46 -16.94
C LYS A 255 -11.47 -16.26 -17.35
N ASN A 256 -12.40 -16.72 -16.54
CA ASN A 256 -13.84 -16.66 -16.82
C ASN A 256 -14.60 -15.67 -15.91
N THR A 257 -13.93 -14.87 -15.11
CA THR A 257 -14.60 -13.95 -14.19
C THR A 257 -14.66 -12.54 -14.82
N PRO A 258 -15.81 -12.08 -15.33
CA PRO A 258 -15.93 -10.73 -15.88
C PRO A 258 -15.82 -9.66 -14.79
N LEU A 259 -15.56 -8.40 -15.16
CA LEU A 259 -15.54 -7.29 -14.19
C LEU A 259 -16.88 -7.16 -13.45
N SER A 260 -17.98 -7.47 -14.12
CA SER A 260 -19.33 -7.49 -13.54
C SER A 260 -19.47 -8.43 -12.33
N ALA A 261 -18.63 -9.46 -12.22
CA ALA A 261 -18.65 -10.37 -11.07
C ALA A 261 -18.32 -9.67 -9.73
N VAL A 262 -17.57 -8.56 -9.76
CA VAL A 262 -17.29 -7.76 -8.57
C VAL A 262 -18.57 -7.11 -8.02
N PHE A 263 -19.57 -6.88 -8.86
CA PHE A 263 -20.84 -6.26 -8.50
C PHE A 263 -21.92 -7.28 -8.12
N THR A 264 -21.56 -8.56 -7.94
CA THR A 264 -22.49 -9.60 -7.54
C THR A 264 -22.62 -9.73 -6.02
N GLY A 265 -23.79 -10.17 -5.58
CA GLY A 265 -24.09 -10.49 -4.19
C GLY A 265 -24.00 -12.00 -3.90
N GLY A 266 -24.93 -12.54 -3.10
CA GLY A 266 -25.01 -13.94 -2.73
C GLY A 266 -24.11 -14.31 -1.54
N LYS A 267 -23.75 -15.58 -1.39
CA LYS A 267 -22.98 -16.08 -0.24
C LYS A 267 -21.58 -15.46 -0.14
N THR A 268 -20.94 -15.15 -1.27
CA THR A 268 -19.59 -14.58 -1.34
C THR A 268 -19.54 -13.07 -1.13
N GLN A 269 -20.67 -12.37 -1.29
CA GLN A 269 -20.80 -10.90 -1.06
C GLN A 269 -19.73 -10.06 -1.76
N HIS A 270 -19.42 -10.35 -3.03
CA HIS A 270 -18.35 -9.67 -3.78
C HIS A 270 -18.49 -8.15 -3.75
N PHE A 271 -19.67 -7.61 -4.07
CA PHE A 271 -19.93 -6.18 -4.11
C PHE A 271 -19.72 -5.50 -2.75
N ARG A 272 -20.27 -6.11 -1.69
CA ARG A 272 -20.12 -5.57 -0.33
C ARG A 272 -18.67 -5.54 0.13
N ARG A 273 -17.91 -6.60 -0.15
CA ARG A 273 -16.50 -6.71 0.21
C ARG A 273 -15.65 -5.71 -0.58
N MET A 274 -15.94 -5.51 -1.86
CA MET A 274 -15.34 -4.44 -2.65
C MET A 274 -15.64 -3.06 -2.05
N LEU A 275 -16.92 -2.78 -1.68
CA LEU A 275 -17.28 -1.50 -1.06
C LEU A 275 -16.56 -1.26 0.28
N LEU A 276 -16.36 -2.30 1.11
CA LEU A 276 -15.59 -2.20 2.34
C LEU A 276 -14.12 -1.86 2.05
N GLY A 277 -13.52 -2.49 1.03
CA GLY A 277 -12.19 -2.15 0.57
C GLY A 277 -12.09 -0.71 0.06
N CYS A 278 -13.01 -0.28 -0.79
CA CYS A 278 -13.07 1.10 -1.29
C CYS A 278 -13.31 2.11 -0.17
N SER A 279 -14.19 1.79 0.79
CA SER A 279 -14.46 2.70 1.91
C SER A 279 -13.26 2.89 2.83
N SER A 280 -12.41 1.88 3.02
CA SER A 280 -11.18 2.04 3.80
C SER A 280 -10.20 3.00 3.14
N GLN A 281 -10.05 2.95 1.82
CA GLN A 281 -9.22 3.86 1.03
C GLN A 281 -9.82 5.28 0.99
N PHE A 282 -11.14 5.37 0.82
CA PHE A 282 -11.87 6.64 0.89
C PHE A 282 -11.69 7.32 2.23
N PHE A 283 -11.89 6.60 3.34
CA PHE A 283 -11.75 7.14 4.68
C PHE A 283 -10.32 7.59 4.99
N GLN A 284 -9.32 6.84 4.51
CA GLN A 284 -7.91 7.24 4.64
C GLN A 284 -7.69 8.64 4.08
N GLN A 285 -8.19 8.91 2.89
CA GLN A 285 -7.92 10.17 2.19
C GLN A 285 -8.78 11.31 2.74
N ILE A 286 -10.09 11.11 2.87
CA ILE A 286 -11.00 12.17 3.30
C ILE A 286 -10.86 12.47 4.80
N GLY A 287 -10.24 11.60 5.59
CA GLY A 287 -9.88 11.83 6.99
C GLY A 287 -8.83 12.91 7.21
N GLY A 288 -8.16 13.39 6.16
CA GLY A 288 -7.29 14.55 6.19
C GLY A 288 -5.79 14.24 6.28
N CYS A 289 -5.36 12.98 6.09
CA CYS A 289 -3.94 12.63 6.20
C CYS A 289 -3.07 13.42 5.21
N ASN A 290 -3.48 13.51 3.96
CA ASN A 290 -2.73 14.22 2.95
C ASN A 290 -2.92 15.75 3.02
N ALA A 291 -4.00 16.24 3.64
CA ALA A 291 -4.09 17.65 4.01
C ALA A 291 -2.96 18.05 4.97
N VAL A 292 -2.66 17.19 5.95
CA VAL A 292 -1.55 17.41 6.88
C VAL A 292 -0.20 17.20 6.18
N ILE A 293 0.01 16.07 5.50
CA ILE A 293 1.31 15.70 4.92
C ILE A 293 1.75 16.70 3.83
N TYR A 294 0.87 17.12 2.93
CA TYR A 294 1.25 18.01 1.82
C TYR A 294 1.33 19.49 2.21
N TYR A 295 0.65 19.92 3.28
CA TYR A 295 0.52 21.35 3.58
C TYR A 295 0.93 21.72 5.02
N LEU A 296 1.63 20.83 5.73
CA LEU A 296 1.95 21.04 7.14
C LEU A 296 2.69 22.36 7.43
N PRO A 297 3.75 22.78 6.67
CA PRO A 297 4.38 24.06 6.88
C PRO A 297 3.41 25.24 6.63
N VAL A 298 2.56 25.12 5.61
CA VAL A 298 1.52 26.13 5.31
C VAL A 298 0.49 26.20 6.47
N LEU A 299 0.11 25.04 7.02
CA LEU A 299 -0.79 25.00 8.17
C LEU A 299 -0.18 25.66 9.41
N PHE A 300 1.11 25.45 9.68
CA PHE A 300 1.82 26.11 10.79
C PHE A 300 1.95 27.63 10.57
N LYS A 301 2.21 28.06 9.34
CA LYS A 301 2.31 29.46 8.98
C LYS A 301 0.96 30.15 9.00
N ASP A 302 -0.03 29.67 8.25
CA ASP A 302 -1.30 30.35 8.02
C ASP A 302 -2.29 30.20 9.19
N SER A 303 -2.32 29.01 9.84
CA SER A 303 -3.26 28.74 10.94
C SER A 303 -2.70 29.07 12.31
N LEU A 304 -1.39 28.87 12.53
CA LEU A 304 -0.76 29.08 13.83
C LEU A 304 0.08 30.36 13.91
N GLY A 305 0.23 31.10 12.80
CA GLY A 305 0.98 32.36 12.77
C GLY A 305 2.48 32.21 13.03
N GLN A 306 3.05 31.03 12.73
CA GLN A 306 4.48 30.80 12.87
C GLN A 306 5.25 31.45 11.70
N ASP A 307 6.49 31.86 11.95
CA ASP A 307 7.39 32.29 10.88
C ASP A 307 7.76 31.11 9.96
N GLU A 308 8.23 31.41 8.78
CA GLU A 308 8.54 30.42 7.75
C GLU A 308 9.57 29.39 8.24
N PHE A 309 10.62 29.86 8.91
CA PHE A 309 11.66 29.00 9.46
C PHE A 309 11.14 28.00 10.50
N MET A 310 10.38 28.49 11.47
CA MET A 310 9.79 27.66 12.52
C MET A 310 8.75 26.70 11.96
N SER A 311 7.98 27.10 10.94
CA SER A 311 6.99 26.26 10.27
C SER A 311 7.63 25.07 9.56
N MET A 312 8.78 25.27 8.91
CA MET A 312 9.53 24.17 8.27
C MET A 312 10.13 23.22 9.30
N ILE A 313 10.70 23.74 10.39
CA ILE A 313 11.24 22.90 11.48
C ILE A 313 10.14 22.07 12.12
N LEU A 314 9.02 22.68 12.49
CA LEU A 314 7.89 21.97 13.09
C LEU A 314 7.34 20.90 12.12
N GLY A 315 7.29 21.21 10.82
CA GLY A 315 6.97 20.26 9.79
C GLY A 315 7.92 19.05 9.77
N GLY A 316 9.22 19.30 9.74
CA GLY A 316 10.26 18.25 9.77
C GLY A 316 10.18 17.38 11.03
N VAL A 317 10.02 18.00 12.21
CA VAL A 317 9.87 17.28 13.49
C VAL A 317 8.58 16.45 13.51
N ASN A 318 7.49 16.96 12.95
CA ASN A 318 6.23 16.21 12.82
C ASN A 318 6.42 14.96 11.95
N MET A 319 7.20 15.03 10.86
CA MET A 319 7.52 13.86 10.02
C MET A 319 8.44 12.85 10.74
N VAL A 320 9.28 13.27 11.69
CA VAL A 320 10.01 12.34 12.57
C VAL A 320 9.01 11.53 13.41
N VAL A 321 8.03 12.19 14.02
CA VAL A 321 6.96 11.52 14.79
C VAL A 321 6.19 10.57 13.88
N TYR A 322 5.83 11.00 12.67
CA TYR A 322 5.17 10.15 11.67
C TYR A 322 5.95 8.86 11.41
N SER A 323 7.24 8.96 11.14
CA SER A 323 8.12 7.82 10.83
C SER A 323 8.25 6.86 12.02
N ILE A 324 8.37 7.37 13.25
CA ILE A 324 8.45 6.55 14.46
C ILE A 324 7.15 5.74 14.63
N PHE A 325 6.00 6.39 14.55
CA PHE A 325 4.72 5.73 14.72
C PHE A 325 4.35 4.82 13.55
N ALA A 326 4.78 5.13 12.33
CA ALA A 326 4.68 4.23 11.19
C ALA A 326 5.47 2.93 11.41
N CYS A 327 6.68 2.99 11.97
CA CYS A 327 7.44 1.79 12.35
C CYS A 327 6.78 1.00 13.49
N MET A 328 6.10 1.67 14.43
CA MET A 328 5.35 0.99 15.49
C MET A 328 4.19 0.15 14.95
N SER A 329 3.62 0.51 13.79
CA SER A 329 2.53 -0.25 13.17
C SER A 329 2.90 -1.72 12.91
N TRP A 330 4.19 -2.06 12.69
CA TRP A 330 4.67 -3.43 12.49
C TRP A 330 4.33 -4.36 13.65
N PHE A 331 4.41 -3.82 14.88
CA PHE A 331 4.12 -4.60 16.09
C PHE A 331 2.63 -4.59 16.43
N LEU A 332 1.94 -3.52 16.08
CA LEU A 332 0.54 -3.33 16.47
C LEU A 332 -0.41 -4.15 15.60
N ILE A 333 -0.13 -4.26 14.29
CA ILE A 333 -1.08 -4.79 13.32
C ILE A 333 -1.44 -6.26 13.56
N GLU A 334 -0.46 -7.09 13.96
CA GLU A 334 -0.68 -8.50 14.25
C GLU A 334 -1.16 -8.74 15.69
N ARG A 335 -0.77 -7.88 16.65
CA ARG A 335 -1.11 -8.05 18.06
C ARG A 335 -2.51 -7.54 18.42
N VAL A 336 -2.89 -6.39 17.84
CA VAL A 336 -4.14 -5.70 18.17
C VAL A 336 -5.28 -6.11 17.24
N GLY A 337 -4.98 -6.38 15.97
CA GLY A 337 -5.94 -6.70 14.93
C GLY A 337 -6.38 -5.46 14.12
N ARG A 338 -6.94 -5.72 12.93
CA ARG A 338 -7.21 -4.68 11.94
C ARG A 338 -8.35 -3.76 12.38
N ARG A 339 -9.47 -4.34 12.80
CA ARG A 339 -10.66 -3.59 13.20
C ARG A 339 -10.43 -2.70 14.40
N LYS A 340 -9.73 -3.21 15.43
CA LYS A 340 -9.43 -2.44 16.64
C LYS A 340 -8.50 -1.27 16.33
N LEU A 341 -7.51 -1.47 15.47
CA LEU A 341 -6.61 -0.39 15.03
C LEU A 341 -7.32 0.67 14.20
N PHE A 342 -8.23 0.29 13.29
CA PHE A 342 -9.07 1.26 12.59
C PHE A 342 -9.87 2.13 13.57
N LEU A 343 -10.52 1.52 14.56
CA LEU A 343 -11.30 2.25 15.56
C LEU A 343 -10.43 3.16 16.42
N ALA A 344 -9.31 2.65 16.95
CA ALA A 344 -8.39 3.43 17.78
C ALA A 344 -7.80 4.62 17.01
N GLY A 345 -7.37 4.38 15.76
CA GLY A 345 -6.85 5.43 14.89
C GLY A 345 -7.91 6.48 14.57
N THR A 346 -9.15 6.08 14.29
CA THR A 346 -10.26 7.00 14.01
C THR A 346 -10.56 7.90 15.22
N VAL A 347 -10.58 7.34 16.43
CA VAL A 347 -10.77 8.11 17.67
C VAL A 347 -9.60 9.07 17.87
N GLY A 348 -8.36 8.61 17.72
CA GLY A 348 -7.16 9.44 17.86
C GLY A 348 -7.15 10.60 16.87
N GLN A 349 -7.45 10.34 15.60
CA GLN A 349 -7.53 11.37 14.56
C GLN A 349 -8.68 12.36 14.80
N CYS A 350 -9.85 11.87 15.21
CA CYS A 350 -10.99 12.73 15.54
C CYS A 350 -10.65 13.68 16.70
N LEU A 351 -10.19 13.13 17.83
CA LEU A 351 -9.86 13.92 19.02
C LEU A 351 -8.73 14.93 18.77
N SER A 352 -7.74 14.57 18.00
CA SER A 352 -6.65 15.47 17.62
C SER A 352 -7.13 16.63 16.77
N MET A 353 -8.03 16.40 15.82
CA MET A 353 -8.64 17.47 15.02
C MET A 353 -9.59 18.33 15.86
N VAL A 354 -10.31 17.76 16.83
CA VAL A 354 -11.10 18.50 17.82
C VAL A 354 -10.19 19.43 18.63
N LEU A 355 -9.07 18.93 19.13
CA LEU A 355 -8.09 19.76 19.85
C LEU A 355 -7.56 20.88 18.95
N THR A 356 -7.22 20.58 17.71
CA THR A 356 -6.68 21.56 16.77
C THR A 356 -7.67 22.69 16.51
N PHE A 357 -8.92 22.40 16.11
CA PHE A 357 -9.88 23.47 15.83
C PHE A 357 -10.28 24.25 17.08
N ALA A 358 -10.46 23.55 18.22
CA ALA A 358 -10.83 24.21 19.46
C ALA A 358 -9.77 25.24 19.93
N CYS A 359 -8.50 24.93 19.73
CA CYS A 359 -7.40 25.83 20.03
C CYS A 359 -7.28 27.01 19.04
N LEU A 360 -7.81 26.88 17.81
CA LEU A 360 -7.75 27.94 16.80
C LEU A 360 -8.93 28.93 16.88
N ILE A 361 -10.06 28.55 17.46
CA ILE A 361 -11.23 29.45 17.61
C ILE A 361 -10.88 30.79 18.29
N PRO A 362 -10.06 30.83 19.36
CA PRO A 362 -9.81 32.09 20.06
C PRO A 362 -8.97 33.11 19.30
N GLU A 363 -8.35 32.74 18.16
CA GLU A 363 -7.43 33.56 17.33
C GLU A 363 -6.32 34.24 18.17
N ARG A 364 -5.79 33.54 19.21
CA ARG A 364 -4.74 34.01 20.10
C ARG A 364 -3.49 33.15 19.97
N PRO A 365 -2.27 33.71 20.18
CA PRO A 365 -1.02 32.94 20.01
C PRO A 365 -0.87 31.77 21.00
N GLU A 366 -1.33 31.93 22.24
CA GLU A 366 -1.16 30.92 23.29
C GLU A 366 -1.95 29.62 23.00
N PRO A 367 -3.26 29.68 22.67
CA PRO A 367 -4.00 28.49 22.28
C PRO A 367 -3.50 27.86 20.98
N ALA A 368 -2.93 28.64 20.05
CA ALA A 368 -2.38 28.13 18.79
C ALA A 368 -1.28 27.07 19.01
N LYS A 369 -0.52 27.15 20.11
CA LYS A 369 0.45 26.09 20.50
C LYS A 369 -0.24 24.73 20.73
N GLY A 370 -1.44 24.73 21.31
CA GLY A 370 -2.27 23.54 21.48
C GLY A 370 -2.72 22.93 20.14
N ALA A 371 -2.99 23.76 19.14
CA ALA A 371 -3.33 23.29 17.80
C ALA A 371 -2.14 22.55 17.14
N ALA A 372 -0.89 23.02 17.34
CA ALA A 372 0.28 22.29 16.90
C ALA A 372 0.35 20.88 17.52
N VAL A 373 0.13 20.77 18.85
CA VAL A 373 0.08 19.48 19.54
C VAL A 373 -1.00 18.57 18.93
N GLY A 374 -2.16 19.12 18.58
CA GLY A 374 -3.22 18.37 17.88
C GLY A 374 -2.72 17.75 16.56
N LEU A 375 -1.99 18.51 15.73
CA LEU A 375 -1.43 18.00 14.47
C LEU A 375 -0.35 16.91 14.71
N PHE A 376 0.44 17.01 15.77
CA PHE A 376 1.39 15.96 16.15
C PHE A 376 0.67 14.66 16.60
N ILE A 377 -0.39 14.77 17.40
CA ILE A 377 -1.19 13.61 17.81
C ILE A 377 -1.90 12.98 16.60
N TYR A 378 -2.39 13.82 15.68
CA TYR A 378 -3.01 13.35 14.45
C TYR A 378 -2.08 12.44 13.64
N ILE A 379 -0.88 12.93 13.32
CA ILE A 379 0.05 12.19 12.47
C ILE A 379 0.59 10.94 13.17
N ALA A 380 0.78 10.98 14.49
CA ALA A 380 1.13 9.80 15.29
C ALA A 380 0.05 8.72 15.24
N SER A 381 -1.22 9.12 15.44
CA SER A 381 -2.36 8.21 15.35
C SER A 381 -2.52 7.62 13.95
N PHE A 382 -2.36 8.44 12.91
CA PHE A 382 -2.41 8.02 11.52
C PHE A 382 -1.29 7.03 11.19
N GLY A 383 -0.04 7.36 11.50
CA GLY A 383 1.13 6.52 11.22
C GLY A 383 1.05 5.14 11.88
N ALA A 384 0.61 5.09 13.14
CA ALA A 384 0.50 3.84 13.89
C ALA A 384 -0.64 2.93 13.40
N THR A 385 -1.66 3.46 12.72
CA THR A 385 -2.90 2.72 12.42
C THR A 385 -3.33 2.82 10.97
N TRP A 386 -3.75 3.99 10.51
CA TRP A 386 -4.38 4.20 9.21
C TRP A 386 -3.41 4.20 8.02
N LEU A 387 -2.10 4.28 8.24
CA LEU A 387 -1.13 4.25 7.15
C LEU A 387 -1.11 2.89 6.43
N PRO A 388 -0.88 1.72 7.11
CA PRO A 388 -0.81 0.43 6.43
C PRO A 388 -2.18 -0.24 6.21
N LEU A 389 -3.15 -0.02 7.09
CA LEU A 389 -4.40 -0.77 7.12
C LEU A 389 -5.24 -0.68 5.84
N PRO A 390 -5.45 0.48 5.20
CA PRO A 390 -6.23 0.57 3.97
C PRO A 390 -5.58 -0.10 2.76
N TRP A 391 -4.30 -0.37 2.80
CA TRP A 391 -3.59 -1.14 1.77
C TRP A 391 -3.68 -2.65 2.03
N LEU A 392 -3.70 -3.06 3.29
CA LEU A 392 -3.79 -4.47 3.68
C LEU A 392 -5.22 -5.00 3.66
N TYR A 393 -6.16 -4.26 4.26
CA TYR A 393 -7.53 -4.70 4.48
C TYR A 393 -8.31 -5.08 3.20
N PRO A 394 -8.25 -4.30 2.08
CA PRO A 394 -8.90 -4.70 0.84
C PRO A 394 -8.38 -6.02 0.27
N ALA A 395 -7.08 -6.30 0.42
CA ALA A 395 -6.47 -7.54 -0.03
C ALA A 395 -6.91 -8.75 0.81
N GLU A 396 -7.08 -8.58 2.13
CA GLU A 396 -7.56 -9.62 3.04
C GLU A 396 -9.06 -9.89 2.85
N ILE A 397 -9.87 -8.83 2.76
CA ILE A 397 -11.33 -8.98 2.74
C ILE A 397 -11.88 -9.44 1.38
N SER A 398 -11.15 -9.25 0.28
CA SER A 398 -11.65 -9.54 -1.07
C SER A 398 -11.63 -11.03 -1.40
N PRO A 399 -12.71 -11.59 -2.01
CA PRO A 399 -12.74 -12.98 -2.44
C PRO A 399 -11.66 -13.29 -3.48
N ILE A 400 -11.07 -14.48 -3.43
CA ILE A 400 -9.95 -14.89 -4.31
C ILE A 400 -10.28 -14.63 -5.79
N LYS A 401 -11.51 -14.97 -6.24
CA LYS A 401 -11.94 -14.82 -7.64
C LYS A 401 -11.92 -13.38 -8.15
N THR A 402 -12.23 -12.41 -7.30
CA THR A 402 -12.38 -10.99 -7.70
C THR A 402 -11.35 -10.07 -7.05
N ARG A 403 -10.44 -10.60 -6.23
CA ARG A 403 -9.47 -9.84 -5.42
C ARG A 403 -8.68 -8.80 -6.23
N ALA A 404 -8.07 -9.21 -7.33
CA ALA A 404 -7.26 -8.31 -8.15
C ALA A 404 -8.08 -7.11 -8.66
N LYS A 405 -9.32 -7.36 -9.11
CA LYS A 405 -10.22 -6.31 -9.60
C LYS A 405 -10.73 -5.41 -8.49
N ALA A 406 -11.12 -6.01 -7.34
CA ALA A 406 -11.59 -5.25 -6.18
C ALA A 406 -10.47 -4.36 -5.60
N ASN A 407 -9.24 -4.86 -5.51
CA ASN A 407 -8.08 -4.07 -5.09
C ASN A 407 -7.77 -2.93 -6.06
N ALA A 408 -7.86 -3.17 -7.37
CA ALA A 408 -7.64 -2.13 -8.35
C ALA A 408 -8.67 -1.00 -8.23
N ILE A 409 -9.96 -1.33 -8.08
CA ILE A 409 -11.02 -0.34 -7.86
C ILE A 409 -10.78 0.42 -6.54
N SER A 410 -10.37 -0.28 -5.49
CA SER A 410 -10.02 0.31 -4.20
C SER A 410 -8.84 1.28 -4.33
N THR A 411 -7.78 0.92 -5.06
CA THR A 411 -6.63 1.80 -5.34
C THR A 411 -7.03 3.02 -6.17
N CYS A 412 -7.88 2.85 -7.19
CA CYS A 412 -8.43 3.98 -7.94
C CYS A 412 -9.22 4.94 -7.03
N THR A 413 -9.99 4.41 -6.08
CA THR A 413 -10.68 5.21 -5.06
C THR A 413 -9.69 6.01 -4.22
N ASN A 414 -8.56 5.42 -3.82
CA ASN A 414 -7.50 6.11 -3.08
C ASN A 414 -6.99 7.33 -3.85
N TRP A 415 -6.52 7.14 -5.09
CA TRP A 415 -5.94 8.21 -5.89
C TRP A 415 -6.94 9.33 -6.20
N LEU A 416 -8.20 8.97 -6.49
CA LEU A 416 -9.25 9.95 -6.79
C LEU A 416 -9.54 10.84 -5.59
N PHE A 417 -9.71 10.26 -4.40
CA PHE A 417 -10.00 11.03 -3.20
C PHE A 417 -8.76 11.73 -2.61
N ASN A 418 -7.57 11.20 -2.86
CA ASN A 418 -6.32 11.90 -2.58
C ASN A 418 -6.24 13.19 -3.41
N PHE A 419 -6.43 13.09 -4.72
CA PHE A 419 -6.51 14.26 -5.60
C PHE A 419 -7.50 15.31 -5.06
N LEU A 420 -8.71 14.88 -4.71
CA LEU A 420 -9.76 15.78 -4.21
C LEU A 420 -9.32 16.53 -2.95
N ILE A 421 -8.80 15.80 -1.95
CA ILE A 421 -8.41 16.39 -0.67
C ILE A 421 -7.21 17.32 -0.84
N VAL A 422 -6.18 16.90 -1.58
CA VAL A 422 -4.99 17.72 -1.81
C VAL A 422 -5.35 19.01 -2.56
N MET A 423 -6.27 18.95 -3.54
CA MET A 423 -6.72 20.11 -4.30
C MET A 423 -7.54 21.09 -3.44
N VAL A 424 -8.42 20.56 -2.58
CA VAL A 424 -9.38 21.40 -1.86
C VAL A 424 -8.79 21.98 -0.56
N THR A 425 -7.79 21.33 0.03
CA THR A 425 -7.21 21.72 1.34
C THR A 425 -6.73 23.17 1.39
N PRO A 426 -5.92 23.71 0.43
CA PRO A 426 -5.48 25.12 0.52
C PRO A 426 -6.64 26.10 0.44
N ILE A 427 -7.68 25.74 -0.31
CA ILE A 427 -8.90 26.54 -0.44
C ILE A 427 -9.67 26.56 0.90
N MET A 428 -9.79 25.41 1.56
CA MET A 428 -10.44 25.28 2.86
C MET A 428 -9.68 26.07 3.93
N VAL A 429 -8.36 25.87 4.04
CA VAL A 429 -7.54 26.55 5.04
C VAL A 429 -7.66 28.06 4.92
N ARG A 430 -7.65 28.60 3.69
CA ARG A 430 -7.74 30.02 3.45
C ARG A 430 -9.13 30.61 3.72
N ASN A 431 -10.21 29.91 3.31
CA ASN A 431 -11.57 30.44 3.35
C ASN A 431 -12.30 30.17 4.67
N ILE A 432 -12.15 28.96 5.24
CA ILE A 432 -12.88 28.54 6.44
C ILE A 432 -11.98 28.36 7.67
N ARG A 433 -10.66 28.59 7.50
CA ARG A 433 -9.66 28.60 8.59
C ARG A 433 -9.81 27.40 9.54
N TRP A 434 -10.12 27.66 10.84
CA TRP A 434 -10.34 26.61 11.84
C TRP A 434 -11.45 25.60 11.46
N GLY A 435 -12.42 26.01 10.65
CA GLY A 435 -13.47 25.13 10.13
C GLY A 435 -12.95 23.97 9.29
N THR A 436 -11.75 24.06 8.71
CA THR A 436 -11.09 22.96 8.02
C THR A 436 -10.86 21.78 8.96
N TYR A 437 -10.36 22.05 10.14
CA TYR A 437 -10.09 21.01 11.15
C TYR A 437 -11.38 20.46 11.76
N LEU A 438 -12.40 21.30 11.93
CA LEU A 438 -13.74 20.86 12.31
C LEU A 438 -14.33 19.90 11.27
N PHE A 439 -14.20 20.22 9.99
CA PHE A 439 -14.63 19.32 8.91
C PHE A 439 -13.96 17.94 9.05
N PHE A 440 -12.64 17.88 9.19
CA PHE A 440 -11.93 16.61 9.36
C PHE A 440 -12.31 15.89 10.66
N ALA A 441 -12.57 16.62 11.76
CA ALA A 441 -13.07 16.03 13.00
C ALA A 441 -14.43 15.35 12.80
N CYS A 442 -15.39 16.04 12.17
CA CYS A 442 -16.72 15.49 11.88
C CYS A 442 -16.66 14.27 10.95
N VAL A 443 -15.84 14.34 9.91
CA VAL A 443 -15.65 13.24 8.96
C VAL A 443 -15.10 12.00 9.68
N ASN A 444 -14.03 12.16 10.49
CA ASN A 444 -13.49 11.06 11.29
C ASN A 444 -14.51 10.53 12.30
N ALA A 445 -15.31 11.38 12.94
CA ALA A 445 -16.39 10.93 13.81
C ALA A 445 -17.43 10.07 13.08
N CYS A 446 -17.75 10.40 11.83
CA CYS A 446 -18.67 9.60 11.00
C CYS A 446 -18.09 8.22 10.60
N PHE A 447 -16.74 8.05 10.56
CA PHE A 447 -16.13 6.76 10.24
C PHE A 447 -16.31 5.75 11.37
N PHE A 448 -16.31 6.19 12.61
CA PHE A 448 -16.37 5.32 13.77
C PHE A 448 -17.58 4.36 13.72
N PRO A 449 -18.84 4.82 13.58
CA PRO A 449 -19.98 3.92 13.50
C PRO A 449 -19.93 3.01 12.26
N VAL A 450 -19.44 3.48 11.12
CA VAL A 450 -19.31 2.65 9.92
C VAL A 450 -18.36 1.49 10.17
N ILE A 451 -17.19 1.76 10.73
CA ILE A 451 -16.20 0.72 11.06
C ILE A 451 -16.75 -0.21 12.15
N TRP A 452 -17.42 0.35 13.16
CA TRP A 452 -17.98 -0.43 14.26
C TRP A 452 -19.01 -1.45 13.81
N PHE A 453 -19.89 -1.08 12.89
CA PHE A 453 -20.99 -1.94 12.46
C PHE A 453 -20.69 -2.80 11.22
N LEU A 454 -19.76 -2.35 10.35
CA LEU A 454 -19.59 -2.98 9.03
C LEU A 454 -18.27 -3.71 8.83
N TYR A 455 -17.19 -3.39 9.59
CA TYR A 455 -15.87 -3.96 9.36
C TYR A 455 -15.65 -5.21 10.22
N PRO A 456 -15.66 -6.43 9.64
CA PRO A 456 -15.27 -7.63 10.36
C PRO A 456 -13.76 -7.64 10.66
N GLU A 457 -13.37 -8.34 11.72
CA GLU A 457 -11.96 -8.58 12.03
C GLU A 457 -11.38 -9.65 11.10
N THR A 458 -10.19 -9.39 10.57
CA THR A 458 -9.50 -10.28 9.64
C THR A 458 -8.17 -10.83 10.21
N ALA A 459 -7.73 -10.34 11.37
CA ALA A 459 -6.46 -10.72 11.97
C ALA A 459 -6.38 -12.21 12.28
N GLY A 460 -5.27 -12.84 11.87
CA GLY A 460 -4.98 -14.24 12.15
C GLY A 460 -5.84 -15.25 11.40
N ARG A 461 -6.68 -14.79 10.44
CA ARG A 461 -7.57 -15.66 9.65
C ARG A 461 -7.02 -15.91 8.26
N SER A 462 -7.24 -17.13 7.77
CA SER A 462 -6.98 -17.47 6.40
C SER A 462 -8.01 -16.78 5.47
N LEU A 463 -7.69 -16.70 4.18
CA LEU A 463 -8.58 -16.06 3.20
C LEU A 463 -9.86 -16.87 3.00
N GLU A 464 -9.77 -18.18 3.16
CA GLU A 464 -10.84 -19.15 3.11
C GLU A 464 -11.79 -18.99 4.31
N GLU A 465 -11.24 -18.78 5.52
CA GLU A 465 -12.06 -18.47 6.70
C GLU A 465 -12.83 -17.16 6.55
N ILE A 466 -12.23 -16.15 5.88
CA ILE A 466 -12.91 -14.89 5.61
C ILE A 466 -14.09 -15.11 4.65
N ASP A 467 -13.95 -15.98 3.65
CA ASP A 467 -15.07 -16.36 2.78
C ASP A 467 -16.19 -17.02 3.59
N LEU A 468 -15.86 -17.90 4.56
CA LEU A 468 -16.83 -18.53 5.47
C LEU A 468 -17.53 -17.53 6.39
N ILE A 469 -16.83 -16.49 6.89
CA ILE A 469 -17.46 -15.41 7.67
C ILE A 469 -18.59 -14.74 6.88
N PHE A 470 -18.34 -14.42 5.61
CA PHE A 470 -19.35 -13.80 4.76
C PHE A 470 -20.48 -14.76 4.39
N ALA A 471 -20.17 -16.04 4.18
CA ALA A 471 -21.20 -17.05 3.94
C ALA A 471 -22.09 -17.28 5.16
N LYS A 472 -21.51 -17.40 6.35
CA LYS A 472 -22.24 -17.52 7.61
C LYS A 472 -23.14 -16.32 7.84
N GLY A 473 -22.61 -15.11 7.73
CA GLY A 473 -23.41 -13.89 7.90
C GLY A 473 -24.57 -13.78 6.91
N TYR A 474 -24.39 -14.25 5.67
CA TYR A 474 -25.44 -14.27 4.67
C TYR A 474 -26.51 -15.34 4.95
N CYS A 475 -26.11 -16.58 5.24
CA CYS A 475 -27.03 -17.70 5.46
C CYS A 475 -27.83 -17.54 6.76
N GLU A 476 -27.20 -17.05 7.82
CA GLU A 476 -27.81 -16.86 9.13
C GLU A 476 -28.41 -15.46 9.34
N SER A 477 -28.42 -14.61 8.31
CA SER A 477 -28.95 -13.24 8.33
C SER A 477 -28.42 -12.38 9.48
N MET A 478 -27.12 -12.57 9.83
CA MET A 478 -26.48 -11.84 10.92
C MET A 478 -25.45 -10.82 10.38
N SER A 479 -25.02 -9.90 11.26
CA SER A 479 -23.96 -8.95 10.89
C SER A 479 -22.62 -9.68 10.71
N TYR A 480 -21.83 -9.32 9.68
CA TYR A 480 -20.53 -9.95 9.41
C TYR A 480 -19.50 -9.73 10.53
N VAL A 481 -19.66 -8.64 11.29
CA VAL A 481 -18.88 -8.38 12.50
C VAL A 481 -19.20 -9.41 13.58
N ARG A 482 -20.46 -9.81 13.72
CA ARG A 482 -20.88 -10.85 14.65
C ARG A 482 -20.46 -12.24 14.14
N ALA A 483 -20.66 -12.52 12.87
CA ALA A 483 -20.20 -13.75 12.23
C ALA A 483 -18.69 -13.99 12.43
N ALA A 484 -17.87 -12.92 12.27
CA ALA A 484 -16.43 -12.99 12.52
C ALA A 484 -16.05 -13.27 13.98
N LYS A 485 -16.89 -12.88 14.94
CA LYS A 485 -16.66 -13.17 16.37
C LYS A 485 -17.11 -14.58 16.75
N GLU A 486 -18.20 -15.06 16.15
CA GLU A 486 -18.79 -16.36 16.48
C GLU A 486 -18.11 -17.54 15.75
N LEU A 487 -17.50 -17.29 14.59
CA LEU A 487 -16.73 -18.31 13.88
C LEU A 487 -15.41 -18.55 14.65
N PRO A 488 -15.14 -19.76 15.17
CA PRO A 488 -13.84 -20.06 15.77
C PRO A 488 -12.73 -20.02 14.72
N PHE A 489 -11.47 -20.07 15.16
CA PHE A 489 -10.35 -20.35 14.25
C PHE A 489 -10.44 -21.81 13.84
N LEU A 490 -10.42 -22.07 12.54
CA LEU A 490 -10.62 -23.40 11.98
C LEU A 490 -9.29 -23.98 11.50
N SER A 491 -9.14 -25.29 11.66
CA SER A 491 -8.09 -26.05 10.97
C SER A 491 -8.43 -26.20 9.48
N ASP A 492 -7.45 -26.59 8.66
CA ASP A 492 -7.66 -26.77 7.21
C ASP A 492 -8.78 -27.78 6.91
N GLU A 493 -8.91 -28.86 7.70
CA GLU A 493 -9.97 -29.85 7.58
C GLU A 493 -11.36 -29.28 7.94
N GLU A 494 -11.43 -28.48 9.01
CA GLU A 494 -12.69 -27.82 9.42
C GLU A 494 -13.13 -26.75 8.41
N ILE A 495 -12.17 -26.06 7.78
CA ILE A 495 -12.45 -25.11 6.69
C ILE A 495 -13.10 -25.83 5.52
N GLU A 496 -12.59 -26.99 5.13
CA GLU A 496 -13.16 -27.80 4.04
C GLU A 496 -14.57 -28.28 4.38
N GLN A 497 -14.80 -28.79 5.59
CA GLN A 497 -16.11 -29.20 6.06
C GLN A 497 -17.12 -28.04 6.08
N ALA A 498 -16.70 -26.88 6.59
CA ALA A 498 -17.53 -25.69 6.60
C ALA A 498 -17.80 -25.18 5.17
N ALA A 499 -16.84 -25.29 4.25
CA ALA A 499 -17.01 -24.93 2.85
C ALA A 499 -18.09 -25.81 2.16
N VAL A 500 -18.14 -27.10 2.49
CA VAL A 500 -19.21 -28.01 2.04
C VAL A 500 -20.55 -27.62 2.68
N GLN A 501 -20.58 -27.36 3.97
CA GLN A 501 -21.79 -26.96 4.70
C GLN A 501 -22.41 -25.68 4.12
N TYR A 502 -21.63 -24.67 3.80
CA TYR A 502 -22.10 -23.42 3.18
C TYR A 502 -22.26 -23.51 1.65
N GLY A 503 -21.93 -24.69 1.05
CA GLY A 503 -22.13 -24.97 -0.37
C GLY A 503 -21.17 -24.24 -1.30
N PHE A 504 -19.92 -24.05 -0.89
CA PHE A 504 -18.82 -23.61 -1.74
C PHE A 504 -18.20 -24.75 -2.53
N VAL A 505 -18.23 -25.97 -1.97
CA VAL A 505 -17.74 -27.21 -2.57
C VAL A 505 -18.90 -28.19 -2.63
N PRO A 506 -19.10 -28.96 -3.74
CA PRO A 506 -20.12 -30.02 -3.80
C PRO A 506 -19.82 -31.12 -2.78
N ALA A 507 -20.82 -31.64 -2.12
CA ALA A 507 -20.69 -32.69 -1.10
C ALA A 507 -20.08 -34.02 -1.61
N ASN A 508 -19.86 -34.18 -2.93
CA ASN A 508 -19.44 -35.42 -3.59
C ASN A 508 -17.98 -35.42 -4.11
N THR A 509 -17.14 -34.47 -3.77
CA THR A 509 -15.71 -34.63 -3.98
C THR A 509 -15.14 -35.38 -2.77
N GLY A 510 -15.42 -36.67 -2.71
CA GLY A 510 -14.68 -37.58 -1.82
C GLY A 510 -13.21 -37.50 -2.16
N VAL A 511 -12.44 -36.85 -1.32
CA VAL A 511 -10.99 -37.05 -1.25
C VAL A 511 -10.82 -38.48 -0.78
N SER A 512 -10.51 -39.39 -1.72
CA SER A 512 -9.95 -40.69 -1.37
C SER A 512 -8.64 -40.38 -0.63
N SER A 513 -8.68 -40.45 0.69
CA SER A 513 -7.52 -40.60 1.53
C SER A 513 -6.84 -41.92 1.15
N SER A 514 -5.95 -41.89 0.17
CA SER A 514 -5.00 -42.95 -0.05
C SER A 514 -3.90 -42.89 1.05
N HIS A 515 -4.31 -43.14 2.27
CA HIS A 515 -3.44 -43.78 3.23
C HIS A 515 -3.35 -45.23 2.76
N GLU A 516 -2.38 -45.54 1.93
CA GLU A 516 -1.88 -46.90 1.78
C GLU A 516 -1.40 -47.35 3.16
N ASP A 517 -2.29 -48.11 3.79
CA ASP A 517 -2.03 -48.96 4.92
C ASP A 517 -0.93 -49.94 4.48
N ARG A 518 0.33 -49.66 4.82
CA ARG A 518 1.40 -50.65 4.76
C ARG A 518 1.13 -51.64 5.89
N GLY A 519 0.24 -52.57 5.61
CA GLY A 519 0.02 -53.74 6.42
C GLY A 519 1.33 -54.49 6.58
N GLU A 520 1.89 -54.45 7.77
CA GLU A 520 2.83 -55.45 8.25
C GLU A 520 2.19 -56.81 8.10
N LYS A 521 2.78 -57.66 7.24
CA LYS A 521 2.46 -59.08 7.27
C LYS A 521 3.09 -59.69 8.52
N PRO A 522 2.33 -60.39 9.34
CA PRO A 522 2.91 -61.18 10.44
C PRO A 522 3.69 -62.38 9.87
N ALA A 523 4.88 -62.57 10.38
CA ALA A 523 5.67 -63.77 10.13
C ALA A 523 4.95 -64.98 10.65
N SER A 524 4.48 -65.88 9.79
CA SER A 524 4.04 -67.21 10.19
C SER A 524 5.26 -68.09 10.33
N SER A 525 5.54 -68.49 11.57
CA SER A 525 6.31 -69.65 11.92
C SER A 525 5.54 -70.91 11.45
N ASP A 526 6.10 -71.71 10.57
CA ASP A 526 5.75 -73.13 10.47
C ASP A 526 7.03 -73.95 10.34
N THR A 527 7.28 -74.67 11.46
CA THR A 527 8.11 -75.82 11.55
C THR A 527 7.31 -77.03 11.12
N SER A 528 7.83 -77.83 10.24
CA SER A 528 7.75 -79.31 10.21
C SER A 528 8.44 -79.82 8.98
N ASP A 529 9.59 -80.39 9.16
CA ASP A 529 9.85 -81.83 9.16
C ASP A 529 9.66 -82.58 7.86
N VAL A 530 10.74 -83.29 7.53
CA VAL A 530 10.80 -84.71 7.08
C VAL A 530 11.00 -84.98 5.61
N GLU A 531 12.27 -85.46 5.35
CA GLU A 531 12.70 -86.70 4.64
C GLU A 531 12.54 -86.84 3.11
N ARG A 532 13.69 -87.26 2.61
CA ARG A 532 13.93 -88.28 1.51
C ARG A 532 13.72 -87.88 0.04
N ASN A 533 14.71 -87.74 -0.68
CA ASN A 533 15.66 -88.69 -1.39
C ASN A 533 16.71 -87.89 -2.11
#